data_43250bea1be4a0ad38872a782cfd875e
#
_entry.id   43250bea1be4a0ad38872a782cfd875e
#
_cell.length_a   1.000
_cell.length_b   1.000
_cell.length_c   1.000
_cell.angle_alpha   90.00
_cell.angle_beta   90.00
_cell.angle_gamma   90.00
#
_symmetry.space_group_name_H-M   'P 1'
#
loop_
_entity.id
_entity.type
_entity.pdbx_description
1 polymer ?
#
loop_
_entity_poly.entity_id
_entity_poly.type
_entity_poly.pdbx_seq_one_letter_code
_entity_poly.pdbx_strand_id
1 'polypeptide(L)'
;MKIELNLSLQDNKKLANLCGPLDENISQISVGLDIKISRKNFLFILNGDERKILLASQLLESIYLRATRAILTEDIQLSLVELNQKENGNTKDSPQLHTLKTDLQGRTPMQVSYLNNIQANDINFGIGPAGTGKTYLAVASAVDALNKEKVKRIVLVRPAVEAGENLGFLPGDLAQKVDPYLRPLYDALYDLAGYDNVTKMFDKGILEVAPLAYMRGRTLNQSFII
;
A
#
# COMPACT_ATOMS: atom_id res chain seq x y z
N MET A 1 1.49 -33.79 -8.47
CA MET A 1 0.30 -33.67 -9.34
C MET A 1 0.60 -32.77 -10.53
N LYS A 2 -0.11 -32.91 -11.66
CA LYS A 2 0.01 -32.06 -12.84
C LYS A 2 -1.37 -31.44 -13.13
N ILE A 3 -1.44 -30.11 -13.28
CA ILE A 3 -2.65 -29.38 -13.66
C ILE A 3 -2.36 -28.54 -14.90
N GLU A 4 -3.33 -28.48 -15.81
CA GLU A 4 -3.30 -27.60 -16.97
C GLU A 4 -4.26 -26.44 -16.75
N LEU A 5 -3.71 -25.24 -16.66
CA LEU A 5 -4.44 -23.97 -16.49
C LEU A 5 -4.50 -23.24 -17.83
N ASN A 6 -5.69 -23.03 -18.36
CA ASN A 6 -5.89 -22.22 -19.56
C ASN A 6 -6.48 -20.89 -19.14
N LEU A 7 -5.74 -19.78 -19.38
CA LEU A 7 -6.22 -18.44 -19.02
C LEU A 7 -7.39 -18.03 -19.89
N SER A 8 -8.47 -17.62 -19.24
CA SER A 8 -9.67 -17.05 -19.88
C SER A 8 -9.35 -15.69 -20.51
N LEU A 9 -10.06 -15.34 -21.60
CA LEU A 9 -9.87 -14.07 -22.34
C LEU A 9 -8.43 -13.93 -22.90
N GLN A 10 -8.11 -14.67 -23.96
CA GLN A 10 -6.79 -14.70 -24.60
C GLN A 10 -6.32 -13.33 -25.12
N ASP A 11 -5.73 -12.52 -24.24
CA ASP A 11 -5.17 -11.22 -24.53
C ASP A 11 -3.63 -11.28 -24.45
N ASN A 12 -2.99 -11.18 -25.63
CA ASN A 12 -1.54 -11.25 -25.74
C ASN A 12 -0.82 -10.14 -24.95
N LYS A 13 -1.41 -8.95 -24.84
CA LYS A 13 -0.83 -7.84 -24.08
C LYS A 13 -0.84 -8.15 -22.57
N LYS A 14 -1.95 -8.66 -22.06
CA LYS A 14 -2.05 -9.11 -20.66
C LYS A 14 -1.12 -10.28 -20.38
N LEU A 15 -0.98 -11.22 -21.33
CA LEU A 15 -0.06 -12.34 -21.20
C LEU A 15 1.39 -11.86 -21.10
N ALA A 16 1.80 -10.94 -21.97
CA ALA A 16 3.13 -10.35 -21.93
C ALA A 16 3.39 -9.58 -20.62
N ASN A 17 2.40 -8.82 -20.15
CA ASN A 17 2.47 -8.09 -18.88
C ASN A 17 2.60 -9.03 -17.67
N LEU A 18 1.87 -10.16 -17.68
CA LEU A 18 1.95 -11.19 -16.63
C LEU A 18 3.32 -11.85 -16.62
N CYS A 19 3.78 -12.33 -17.79
CA CYS A 19 4.98 -13.15 -17.88
C CYS A 19 6.27 -12.36 -17.63
N GLY A 20 6.29 -11.08 -18.00
CA GLY A 20 7.50 -10.26 -17.98
C GLY A 20 8.52 -10.66 -19.02
N PRO A 21 9.68 -9.97 -19.10
CA PRO A 21 10.77 -10.34 -19.99
C PRO A 21 11.23 -11.77 -19.74
N LEU A 22 11.38 -12.57 -20.81
CA LEU A 22 11.85 -13.97 -20.73
C LEU A 22 11.12 -14.86 -19.71
N ASP A 23 9.84 -14.59 -19.47
CA ASP A 23 9.02 -15.29 -18.46
C ASP A 23 9.57 -15.20 -17.01
N GLU A 24 10.27 -14.11 -16.69
CA GLU A 24 10.92 -13.90 -15.39
C GLU A 24 9.90 -13.99 -14.23
N ASN A 25 8.72 -13.39 -14.39
CA ASN A 25 7.66 -13.45 -13.40
C ASN A 25 7.16 -14.89 -13.15
N ILE A 26 7.06 -15.70 -14.21
CA ILE A 26 6.67 -17.10 -14.11
C ILE A 26 7.74 -17.92 -13.38
N SER A 27 9.01 -17.63 -13.67
CA SER A 27 10.15 -18.25 -12.97
C SER A 27 10.14 -17.94 -11.49
N GLN A 28 9.82 -16.71 -11.10
CA GLN A 28 9.72 -16.32 -9.69
C GLN A 28 8.57 -17.01 -8.96
N ILE A 29 7.40 -17.13 -9.60
CA ILE A 29 6.28 -17.89 -9.04
C ILE A 29 6.67 -19.35 -8.86
N SER A 30 7.34 -19.94 -9.86
CA SER A 30 7.84 -21.31 -9.84
C SER A 30 8.76 -21.57 -8.65
N VAL A 31 9.75 -20.69 -8.44
CA VAL A 31 10.69 -20.77 -7.32
C VAL A 31 10.01 -20.48 -5.98
N GLY A 32 9.19 -19.45 -5.91
CA GLY A 32 8.54 -19.02 -4.66
C GLY A 32 7.55 -20.03 -4.09
N LEU A 33 6.90 -20.83 -4.96
CA LEU A 33 5.99 -21.90 -4.55
C LEU A 33 6.62 -23.30 -4.62
N ASP A 34 7.88 -23.39 -5.02
CA ASP A 34 8.60 -24.68 -5.17
C ASP A 34 7.80 -25.67 -6.03
N ILE A 35 7.42 -25.24 -7.24
CA ILE A 35 6.71 -26.01 -8.26
C ILE A 35 7.37 -25.80 -9.62
N LYS A 36 7.10 -26.69 -10.58
CA LYS A 36 7.53 -26.48 -11.97
C LYS A 36 6.38 -25.90 -12.78
N ILE A 37 6.62 -24.73 -13.40
CA ILE A 37 5.69 -24.08 -14.31
C ILE A 37 6.30 -24.08 -15.70
N SER A 38 5.55 -24.58 -16.68
CA SER A 38 5.88 -24.44 -18.09
C SER A 38 4.67 -23.90 -18.83
N ARG A 39 4.86 -23.15 -19.90
CA ARG A 39 3.74 -22.61 -20.66
C ARG A 39 3.88 -22.81 -22.17
N LYS A 40 2.73 -22.90 -22.83
CA LYS A 40 2.62 -22.84 -24.29
C LYS A 40 1.46 -21.89 -24.61
N ASN A 41 1.78 -20.67 -25.04
CA ASN A 41 0.81 -19.58 -25.19
C ASN A 41 0.05 -19.32 -23.88
N PHE A 42 -1.29 -19.45 -23.89
CA PHE A 42 -2.18 -19.23 -22.74
C PHE A 42 -2.35 -20.48 -21.84
N LEU A 43 -1.78 -21.61 -22.24
CA LEU A 43 -1.81 -22.84 -21.47
C LEU A 43 -0.60 -22.93 -20.54
N PHE A 44 -0.84 -22.92 -19.25
CA PHE A 44 0.17 -23.12 -18.21
C PHE A 44 0.08 -24.55 -17.69
N ILE A 45 1.20 -25.22 -17.61
CA ILE A 45 1.32 -26.57 -17.06
C ILE A 45 2.04 -26.47 -15.73
N LEU A 46 1.33 -26.75 -14.67
CA LEU A 46 1.79 -26.67 -13.29
C LEU A 46 2.07 -28.10 -12.78
N ASN A 47 3.27 -28.36 -12.24
CA ASN A 47 3.67 -29.68 -11.76
C ASN A 47 4.36 -29.54 -10.39
N GLY A 48 3.84 -30.24 -9.38
CA GLY A 48 4.35 -30.20 -8.02
C GLY A 48 3.35 -30.75 -6.99
N ASP A 49 3.44 -30.25 -5.76
CA ASP A 49 2.47 -30.53 -4.70
C ASP A 49 1.08 -29.98 -5.04
N GLU A 50 0.03 -30.74 -4.73
CA GLU A 50 -1.36 -30.40 -5.09
C GLU A 50 -1.81 -29.04 -4.55
N ARG A 51 -1.49 -28.77 -3.30
CA ARG A 51 -1.84 -27.54 -2.60
C ARG A 51 -1.14 -26.33 -3.21
N LYS A 52 0.16 -26.47 -3.47
CA LYS A 52 0.99 -25.44 -4.08
C LYS A 52 0.56 -25.12 -5.52
N ILE A 53 0.16 -26.14 -6.28
CA ILE A 53 -0.36 -25.98 -7.64
C ILE A 53 -1.68 -25.21 -7.64
N LEU A 54 -2.58 -25.49 -6.69
CA LEU A 54 -3.86 -24.77 -6.56
C LEU A 54 -3.62 -23.28 -6.25
N LEU A 55 -2.70 -22.98 -5.33
CA LEU A 55 -2.30 -21.63 -5.02
C LEU A 55 -1.69 -20.91 -6.23
N ALA A 56 -0.82 -21.59 -6.97
CA ALA A 56 -0.22 -21.03 -8.18
C ALA A 56 -1.25 -20.73 -9.26
N SER A 57 -2.26 -21.60 -9.44
CA SER A 57 -3.31 -21.37 -10.42
C SER A 57 -4.15 -20.14 -10.06
N GLN A 58 -4.57 -19.99 -8.80
CA GLN A 58 -5.30 -18.83 -8.32
C GLN A 58 -4.47 -17.54 -8.45
N LEU A 59 -3.17 -17.60 -8.15
CA LEU A 59 -2.27 -16.48 -8.29
C LEU A 59 -2.15 -16.04 -9.76
N LEU A 60 -1.87 -16.97 -10.66
CA LEU A 60 -1.73 -16.68 -12.08
C LEU A 60 -3.01 -16.06 -12.67
N GLU A 61 -4.19 -16.59 -12.34
CA GLU A 61 -5.47 -16.02 -12.75
C GLU A 61 -5.69 -14.62 -12.20
N SER A 62 -5.45 -14.41 -10.91
CA SER A 62 -5.66 -13.13 -10.26
C SER A 62 -4.74 -12.04 -10.82
N ILE A 63 -3.48 -12.36 -11.08
CA ILE A 63 -2.51 -11.43 -11.68
C ILE A 63 -2.88 -11.16 -13.14
N TYR A 64 -3.27 -12.19 -13.91
CA TYR A 64 -3.67 -12.04 -15.30
C TYR A 64 -4.86 -11.10 -15.46
N LEU A 65 -5.87 -11.21 -14.62
CA LEU A 65 -7.03 -10.31 -14.64
C LEU A 65 -6.63 -8.85 -14.43
N ARG A 66 -5.64 -8.59 -13.59
CA ARG A 66 -5.13 -7.25 -13.25
C ARG A 66 -3.98 -6.77 -14.16
N ALA A 67 -3.48 -7.59 -15.09
CA ALA A 67 -2.32 -7.30 -15.92
C ALA A 67 -2.59 -6.27 -17.05
N THR A 68 -3.20 -5.14 -16.72
CA THR A 68 -3.43 -4.02 -17.65
C THR A 68 -2.15 -3.24 -17.98
N ARG A 69 -1.14 -3.32 -17.10
CA ARG A 69 0.22 -2.80 -17.24
C ARG A 69 1.24 -3.90 -16.95
N ALA A 70 2.51 -3.67 -17.28
CA ALA A 70 3.59 -4.60 -16.93
C ALA A 70 3.59 -4.87 -15.41
N ILE A 71 3.62 -6.14 -15.05
CA ILE A 71 3.71 -6.60 -13.67
C ILE A 71 5.19 -6.62 -13.30
N LEU A 72 5.54 -5.90 -12.24
CA LEU A 72 6.90 -5.87 -11.73
C LEU A 72 7.19 -7.11 -10.89
N THR A 73 8.46 -7.49 -10.86
CA THR A 73 8.97 -8.59 -10.01
C THR A 73 8.58 -8.42 -8.54
N GLU A 74 8.59 -7.19 -8.05
CA GLU A 74 8.18 -6.85 -6.68
C GLU A 74 6.70 -7.14 -6.41
N ASP A 75 5.83 -6.92 -7.40
CA ASP A 75 4.40 -7.24 -7.31
C ASP A 75 4.18 -8.76 -7.19
N ILE A 76 5.01 -9.58 -7.87
CA ILE A 76 4.99 -11.04 -7.76
C ILE A 76 5.45 -11.48 -6.37
N GLN A 77 6.55 -10.92 -5.87
CA GLN A 77 7.07 -11.26 -4.53
C GLN A 77 6.06 -10.92 -3.44
N LEU A 78 5.41 -9.75 -3.52
CA LEU A 78 4.34 -9.38 -2.59
C LEU A 78 3.18 -10.36 -2.64
N SER A 79 2.75 -10.74 -3.84
CA SER A 79 1.64 -11.70 -4.01
C SER A 79 1.97 -13.10 -3.47
N LEU A 80 3.24 -13.54 -3.58
CA LEU A 80 3.71 -14.80 -2.99
C LEU A 80 3.72 -14.74 -1.45
N VAL A 81 4.12 -13.62 -0.88
CA VAL A 81 4.06 -13.39 0.57
C VAL A 81 2.60 -13.43 1.06
N GLU A 82 1.68 -12.78 0.35
CA GLU A 82 0.24 -12.79 0.66
C GLU A 82 -0.36 -14.20 0.65
N LEU A 83 0.03 -15.04 -0.33
CA LEU A 83 -0.44 -16.43 -0.41
C LEU A 83 0.05 -17.30 0.76
N ASN A 84 1.34 -17.24 1.07
CA ASN A 84 1.92 -17.99 2.19
C ASN A 84 1.29 -17.61 3.54
N GLN A 85 0.72 -16.42 3.62
CA GLN A 85 0.09 -15.90 4.83
C GLN A 85 -1.39 -16.26 4.92
N LYS A 86 -2.10 -16.40 3.80
CA LYS A 86 -3.46 -16.96 3.75
C LYS A 86 -3.48 -18.42 4.24
N GLU A 87 -2.45 -19.17 3.96
CA GLU A 87 -2.31 -20.55 4.47
C GLU A 87 -2.21 -20.64 6.00
N ASN A 88 -1.63 -19.63 6.64
CA ASN A 88 -1.45 -19.60 8.10
C ASN A 88 -2.70 -19.11 8.86
N GLY A 89 -3.87 -19.02 8.23
CA GLY A 89 -5.16 -18.79 8.90
C GLY A 89 -5.37 -17.37 9.42
N ASN A 90 -4.56 -16.39 9.02
CA ASN A 90 -4.61 -15.01 9.51
C ASN A 90 -5.27 -14.04 8.51
N THR A 91 -6.35 -14.45 7.86
CA THR A 91 -7.14 -13.53 7.02
C THR A 91 -8.18 -12.81 7.88
N LYS A 92 -7.76 -11.76 8.57
CA LYS A 92 -8.69 -10.65 8.83
C LYS A 92 -8.88 -9.95 7.49
N ASP A 93 -10.13 -9.76 7.06
CA ASP A 93 -10.44 -9.01 5.86
C ASP A 93 -9.75 -7.65 5.92
N SER A 94 -9.00 -7.30 4.87
CA SER A 94 -8.35 -6.00 4.79
C SER A 94 -9.42 -4.93 4.61
N PRO A 95 -9.43 -3.85 5.41
CA PRO A 95 -10.36 -2.77 5.19
C PRO A 95 -10.14 -2.15 3.81
N GLN A 96 -11.23 -1.97 3.06
CA GLN A 96 -11.21 -1.15 1.85
C GLN A 96 -11.21 0.32 2.21
N LEU A 97 -10.22 1.06 1.74
CA LEU A 97 -10.10 2.50 1.97
C LEU A 97 -10.65 3.29 0.78
N HIS A 98 -11.53 4.25 1.07
CA HIS A 98 -12.14 5.13 0.07
C HIS A 98 -11.18 6.30 -0.25
N THR A 99 -10.32 6.07 -1.23
CA THR A 99 -9.36 7.03 -1.76
C THR A 99 -9.54 7.13 -3.28
N LEU A 100 -8.77 7.98 -3.96
CA LEU A 100 -8.75 7.98 -5.44
C LEU A 100 -8.25 6.64 -6.01
N LYS A 101 -7.44 5.91 -5.25
CA LYS A 101 -7.05 4.54 -5.61
C LYS A 101 -8.11 3.57 -5.12
N THR A 102 -8.95 3.09 -6.01
CA THR A 102 -10.10 2.22 -5.73
C THR A 102 -9.74 0.89 -5.07
N ASP A 103 -8.50 0.42 -5.22
CA ASP A 103 -8.04 -0.89 -4.74
C ASP A 103 -7.04 -0.80 -3.58
N LEU A 104 -7.07 0.28 -2.82
CA LEU A 104 -6.13 0.43 -1.71
C LEU A 104 -6.56 -0.40 -0.51
N GLN A 105 -5.75 -1.39 -0.21
CA GLN A 105 -5.90 -2.30 0.93
C GLN A 105 -4.52 -2.72 1.46
N GLY A 106 -4.47 -3.26 2.67
CA GLY A 106 -3.24 -3.83 3.22
C GLY A 106 -2.78 -5.03 2.40
N ARG A 107 -1.54 -5.03 1.95
CA ARG A 107 -0.92 -6.09 1.13
C ARG A 107 -0.30 -7.20 1.98
N THR A 108 0.07 -6.90 3.21
CA THR A 108 0.66 -7.85 4.15
C THR A 108 -0.22 -7.94 5.41
N PRO A 109 -0.20 -9.04 6.18
CA PRO A 109 -0.99 -9.14 7.41
C PRO A 109 -0.66 -8.06 8.42
N MET A 110 0.61 -7.63 8.49
CA MET A 110 0.99 -6.54 9.38
C MET A 110 0.36 -5.22 8.94
N GLN A 111 0.27 -4.96 7.63
CA GLN A 111 -0.44 -3.80 7.10
C GLN A 111 -1.95 -3.91 7.34
N VAL A 112 -2.54 -5.08 7.12
CA VAL A 112 -3.96 -5.35 7.42
C VAL A 112 -4.26 -5.14 8.91
N SER A 113 -3.41 -5.69 9.79
CA SER A 113 -3.51 -5.49 11.23
C SER A 113 -3.39 -4.01 11.60
N TYR A 114 -2.46 -3.27 10.98
CA TYR A 114 -2.28 -1.84 11.21
C TYR A 114 -3.52 -1.04 10.80
N LEU A 115 -4.09 -1.30 9.60
CA LEU A 115 -5.31 -0.66 9.14
C LEU A 115 -6.52 -0.96 10.04
N ASN A 116 -6.67 -2.23 10.47
CA ASN A 116 -7.72 -2.63 11.40
C ASN A 116 -7.57 -1.91 12.75
N ASN A 117 -6.34 -1.79 13.25
CA ASN A 117 -6.06 -1.09 14.51
C ASN A 117 -6.40 0.40 14.40
N ILE A 118 -6.03 1.06 13.28
CA ILE A 118 -6.38 2.47 13.05
C ILE A 118 -7.91 2.67 13.03
N GLN A 119 -8.67 1.72 12.48
CA GLN A 119 -10.13 1.84 12.46
C GLN A 119 -10.80 1.56 13.80
N ALA A 120 -10.18 0.75 14.65
CA ALA A 120 -10.75 0.26 15.90
C ALA A 120 -10.34 1.08 17.13
N ASN A 121 -9.26 1.86 17.06
CA ASN A 121 -8.69 2.56 18.21
C ASN A 121 -8.45 4.03 17.91
N ASP A 122 -8.58 4.88 18.92
CA ASP A 122 -8.34 6.33 18.82
C ASP A 122 -6.85 6.68 18.74
N ILE A 123 -5.97 5.86 19.34
CA ILE A 123 -4.52 6.06 19.35
C ILE A 123 -3.82 4.80 18.83
N ASN A 124 -2.96 4.99 17.83
CA ASN A 124 -2.23 3.92 17.18
C ASN A 124 -0.75 4.24 17.03
N PHE A 125 0.10 3.24 17.29
CA PHE A 125 1.54 3.33 17.09
C PHE A 125 1.97 2.42 15.94
N GLY A 126 2.49 3.01 14.86
CA GLY A 126 3.05 2.27 13.73
C GLY A 126 4.57 2.12 13.86
N ILE A 127 5.05 0.98 14.37
CA ILE A 127 6.47 0.68 14.56
C ILE A 127 6.93 -0.32 13.50
N GLY A 128 8.08 -0.06 12.90
CA GLY A 128 8.66 -0.98 11.89
C GLY A 128 9.71 -0.31 11.01
N PRO A 129 10.42 -1.08 10.17
CA PRO A 129 11.46 -0.58 9.27
C PRO A 129 10.96 0.48 8.29
N ALA A 130 11.89 1.26 7.72
CA ALA A 130 11.58 2.18 6.63
C ALA A 130 11.02 1.42 5.40
N GLY A 131 10.24 2.10 4.57
CA GLY A 131 9.70 1.51 3.33
C GLY A 131 8.53 0.53 3.50
N THR A 132 8.07 0.22 4.71
CA THR A 132 6.98 -0.73 4.97
C THR A 132 5.56 -0.15 4.79
N GLY A 133 5.44 1.10 4.33
CA GLY A 133 4.16 1.74 4.02
C GLY A 133 3.44 2.38 5.22
N LYS A 134 4.04 2.47 6.40
CA LYS A 134 3.39 3.01 7.62
C LYS A 134 2.75 4.38 7.42
N THR A 135 3.53 5.35 6.94
CA THR A 135 3.06 6.72 6.69
C THR A 135 1.99 6.74 5.60
N TYR A 136 2.22 6.03 4.51
CA TYR A 136 1.28 5.96 3.38
C TYR A 136 -0.09 5.42 3.81
N LEU A 137 -0.12 4.32 4.57
CA LEU A 137 -1.36 3.71 5.08
C LEU A 137 -2.05 4.58 6.13
N ALA A 138 -1.30 5.31 6.97
CA ALA A 138 -1.88 6.28 7.89
C ALA A 138 -2.57 7.42 7.15
N VAL A 139 -1.91 7.99 6.13
CA VAL A 139 -2.50 9.04 5.27
C VAL A 139 -3.72 8.51 4.53
N ALA A 140 -3.66 7.30 3.98
CA ALA A 140 -4.80 6.66 3.32
C ALA A 140 -6.00 6.49 4.28
N SER A 141 -5.75 6.08 5.52
CA SER A 141 -6.79 5.96 6.55
C SER A 141 -7.39 7.32 6.92
N ALA A 142 -6.59 8.39 6.94
CA ALA A 142 -7.07 9.75 7.20
C ALA A 142 -7.95 10.26 6.05
N VAL A 143 -7.55 10.03 4.80
CA VAL A 143 -8.34 10.38 3.61
C VAL A 143 -9.66 9.60 3.59
N ASP A 144 -9.63 8.31 3.92
CA ASP A 144 -10.83 7.47 4.04
C ASP A 144 -11.78 8.00 5.13
N ALA A 145 -11.23 8.34 6.30
CA ALA A 145 -12.01 8.88 7.41
C ALA A 145 -12.66 10.23 7.08
N LEU A 146 -11.94 11.09 6.32
CA LEU A 146 -12.45 12.36 5.85
C LEU A 146 -13.56 12.16 4.79
N ASN A 147 -13.35 11.26 3.82
CA ASN A 147 -14.34 10.96 2.78
C ASN A 147 -15.61 10.30 3.34
N LYS A 148 -15.49 9.56 4.44
CA LYS A 148 -16.62 8.97 5.20
C LYS A 148 -17.23 9.92 6.24
N GLU A 149 -16.78 11.19 6.26
CA GLU A 149 -17.23 12.23 7.20
C GLU A 149 -17.07 11.84 8.70
N LYS A 150 -16.21 10.86 9.00
CA LYS A 150 -15.87 10.48 10.38
C LYS A 150 -15.07 11.56 11.09
N VAL A 151 -14.28 12.32 10.34
CA VAL A 151 -13.51 13.48 10.81
C VAL A 151 -13.75 14.66 9.88
N LYS A 152 -13.53 15.87 10.38
CA LYS A 152 -13.70 17.11 9.60
C LYS A 152 -12.40 17.67 9.07
N ARG A 153 -11.25 17.22 9.61
CA ARG A 153 -9.93 17.71 9.19
C ARG A 153 -8.84 16.68 9.44
N ILE A 154 -7.75 16.87 8.72
CA ILE A 154 -6.51 16.10 8.85
C ILE A 154 -5.44 17.06 9.35
N VAL A 155 -4.70 16.68 10.38
CA VAL A 155 -3.58 17.45 10.93
C VAL A 155 -2.31 16.62 10.79
N LEU A 156 -1.37 17.12 9.99
CA LEU A 156 -0.05 16.53 9.81
C LEU A 156 0.92 17.12 10.82
N VAL A 157 1.53 16.27 11.63
CA VAL A 157 2.42 16.70 12.69
C VAL A 157 3.80 16.09 12.51
N ARG A 158 4.82 16.94 12.55
CA ARG A 158 6.22 16.49 12.55
C ARG A 158 7.01 17.24 13.62
N PRO A 159 7.97 16.58 14.28
CA PRO A 159 8.96 17.31 15.07
C PRO A 159 9.70 18.31 14.17
N ALA A 160 10.01 19.48 14.70
CA ALA A 160 10.80 20.48 13.98
C ALA A 160 12.28 20.06 13.82
N VAL A 161 12.71 19.02 14.53
CA VAL A 161 14.07 18.44 14.49
C VAL A 161 13.96 16.93 14.52
N GLU A 162 14.72 16.22 13.68
CA GLU A 162 14.93 14.79 13.86
C GLU A 162 15.89 14.54 15.04
N ALA A 163 15.69 13.41 15.73
CA ALA A 163 16.54 13.06 16.87
C ALA A 163 18.00 12.89 16.39
N GLY A 164 18.88 13.79 16.78
CA GLY A 164 20.30 13.78 16.44
C GLY A 164 20.75 14.77 15.37
N GLU A 165 19.84 15.49 14.71
CA GLU A 165 20.20 16.54 13.75
C GLU A 165 20.08 17.94 14.36
N ASN A 166 21.11 18.76 14.21
CA ASN A 166 21.10 20.17 14.55
C ASN A 166 20.56 20.98 13.35
N LEU A 167 19.28 21.35 13.37
CA LEU A 167 18.67 22.23 12.36
C LEU A 167 19.22 23.67 12.31
N GLY A 168 20.31 23.93 13.01
CA GLY A 168 20.94 25.26 13.06
C GLY A 168 21.40 25.83 11.72
N PHE A 169 21.43 25.02 10.65
CA PHE A 169 21.98 25.40 9.34
C PHE A 169 20.96 25.65 8.23
N LEU A 170 19.67 25.33 8.42
CA LEU A 170 18.67 25.63 7.40
C LEU A 170 18.17 27.06 7.58
N PRO A 171 18.34 27.94 6.57
CA PRO A 171 17.78 29.29 6.61
C PRO A 171 16.25 29.23 6.51
N GLY A 172 15.56 30.14 7.20
CA GLY A 172 14.11 30.26 7.16
C GLY A 172 13.46 30.13 8.54
N ASP A 173 12.14 30.34 8.56
CA ASP A 173 11.32 30.14 9.74
C ASP A 173 11.12 28.64 10.07
N LEU A 174 10.52 28.35 11.21
CA LEU A 174 10.29 26.96 11.66
C LEU A 174 9.43 26.15 10.67
N ALA A 175 8.48 26.79 9.99
CA ALA A 175 7.64 26.13 9.01
C ALA A 175 8.44 25.69 7.77
N GLN A 176 9.29 26.58 7.26
CA GLN A 176 10.18 26.28 6.13
C GLN A 176 11.21 25.19 6.45
N LYS A 177 11.65 25.10 7.70
CA LYS A 177 12.59 24.06 8.15
C LYS A 177 11.95 22.68 8.28
N VAL A 178 10.65 22.60 8.52
CA VAL A 178 9.89 21.34 8.64
C VAL A 178 9.45 20.81 7.29
N ASP A 179 9.33 21.66 6.26
CA ASP A 179 8.82 21.33 4.94
C ASP A 179 9.49 20.10 4.28
N PRO A 180 10.82 19.93 4.31
CA PRO A 180 11.47 18.73 3.76
C PRO A 180 11.00 17.41 4.39
N TYR A 181 10.69 17.41 5.68
CA TYR A 181 10.21 16.24 6.42
C TYR A 181 8.73 15.92 6.19
N LEU A 182 8.00 16.87 5.58
CA LEU A 182 6.59 16.72 5.22
C LEU A 182 6.39 16.19 3.81
N ARG A 183 7.42 16.22 2.96
CA ARG A 183 7.33 15.75 1.56
C ARG A 183 6.71 14.35 1.42
N PRO A 184 7.11 13.34 2.20
CA PRO A 184 6.50 12.02 2.09
C PRO A 184 4.99 12.00 2.41
N LEU A 185 4.53 12.92 3.27
CA LEU A 185 3.11 13.07 3.59
C LEU A 185 2.35 13.76 2.44
N TYR A 186 2.95 14.80 1.85
CA TYR A 186 2.37 15.48 0.67
C TYR A 186 2.30 14.54 -0.53
N ASP A 187 3.38 13.81 -0.81
CA ASP A 187 3.41 12.83 -1.91
C ASP A 187 2.29 11.79 -1.75
N ALA A 188 2.11 11.27 -0.53
CA ALA A 188 1.03 10.35 -0.23
C ALA A 188 -0.36 11.00 -0.39
N LEU A 189 -0.54 12.24 0.06
CA LEU A 189 -1.81 12.96 -0.08
C LEU A 189 -2.15 13.23 -1.55
N TYR A 190 -1.19 13.72 -2.34
CA TYR A 190 -1.40 13.96 -3.78
C TYR A 190 -1.75 12.69 -4.53
N ASP A 191 -1.11 11.58 -4.18
CA ASP A 191 -1.37 10.26 -4.77
C ASP A 191 -2.77 9.71 -4.38
N LEU A 192 -3.23 9.97 -3.16
CA LEU A 192 -4.45 9.39 -2.58
C LEU A 192 -5.69 10.27 -2.73
N ALA A 193 -5.53 11.59 -2.75
CA ALA A 193 -6.64 12.55 -2.81
C ALA A 193 -6.61 13.44 -4.07
N GLY A 194 -5.48 13.45 -4.81
CA GLY A 194 -5.26 14.30 -5.98
C GLY A 194 -4.84 15.72 -5.65
N TYR A 195 -4.02 16.30 -6.52
CA TYR A 195 -3.41 17.61 -6.30
C TYR A 195 -4.44 18.72 -6.06
N ASP A 196 -5.45 18.83 -6.94
CA ASP A 196 -6.46 19.90 -6.85
C ASP A 196 -7.31 19.80 -5.57
N ASN A 197 -7.60 18.59 -5.11
CA ASN A 197 -8.36 18.39 -3.88
C ASN A 197 -7.51 18.73 -2.66
N VAL A 198 -6.25 18.32 -2.63
CA VAL A 198 -5.32 18.65 -1.54
C VAL A 198 -5.14 20.15 -1.40
N THR A 199 -4.97 20.87 -2.52
CA THR A 199 -4.90 22.34 -2.51
C THR A 199 -6.17 22.97 -1.91
N LYS A 200 -7.35 22.52 -2.35
CA LYS A 200 -8.63 22.98 -1.78
C LYS A 200 -8.80 22.64 -0.30
N MET A 201 -8.24 21.51 0.16
CA MET A 201 -8.28 21.14 1.57
C MET A 201 -7.43 22.09 2.43
N PHE A 202 -6.27 22.52 1.92
CA PHE A 202 -5.46 23.56 2.58
C PHE A 202 -6.18 24.89 2.65
N ASP A 203 -6.73 25.37 1.53
CA ASP A 203 -7.44 26.66 1.46
C ASP A 203 -8.64 26.71 2.41
N LYS A 204 -9.31 25.59 2.60
CA LYS A 204 -10.48 25.46 3.50
C LYS A 204 -10.12 25.16 4.96
N GLY A 205 -8.83 24.98 5.29
CA GLY A 205 -8.40 24.56 6.63
C GLY A 205 -8.83 23.14 7.01
N ILE A 206 -9.19 22.31 6.03
CA ILE A 206 -9.49 20.88 6.23
C ILE A 206 -8.20 20.09 6.40
N LEU A 207 -7.12 20.52 5.76
CA LEU A 207 -5.78 19.96 5.91
C LEU A 207 -4.87 21.02 6.54
N GLU A 208 -4.25 20.67 7.65
CA GLU A 208 -3.34 21.53 8.40
C GLU A 208 -2.00 20.82 8.61
N VAL A 209 -0.93 21.58 8.54
CA VAL A 209 0.42 21.16 8.93
C VAL A 209 0.83 21.93 10.17
N ALA A 210 1.21 21.23 11.22
CA ALA A 210 1.64 21.83 12.47
C ALA A 210 2.92 21.19 12.99
N PRO A 211 3.98 21.98 13.26
CA PRO A 211 5.12 21.51 14.02
C PRO A 211 4.67 20.99 15.40
N LEU A 212 5.25 19.87 15.85
CA LEU A 212 4.89 19.24 17.13
C LEU A 212 4.96 20.24 18.30
N ALA A 213 5.93 21.16 18.29
CA ALA A 213 6.08 22.20 19.31
C ALA A 213 4.86 23.11 19.44
N TYR A 214 4.09 23.31 18.35
CA TYR A 214 2.90 24.17 18.33
C TYR A 214 1.60 23.41 18.65
N MET A 215 1.69 22.13 18.96
CA MET A 215 0.52 21.32 19.32
C MET A 215 0.11 21.49 20.79
N ARG A 216 1.00 22.05 21.62
CA ARG A 216 0.76 22.22 23.05
C ARG A 216 -0.46 23.10 23.32
N GLY A 217 -1.39 22.60 24.13
CA GLY A 217 -2.60 23.33 24.55
C GLY A 217 -3.69 23.44 23.47
N ARG A 218 -3.54 22.77 22.33
CA ARG A 218 -4.55 22.76 21.27
C ARG A 218 -5.65 21.73 21.54
N THR A 219 -6.86 22.09 21.15
CA THR A 219 -8.00 21.16 21.12
C THR A 219 -8.30 20.78 19.67
N LEU A 220 -8.12 19.52 19.34
CA LEU A 220 -8.20 19.01 17.94
C LEU A 220 -9.45 18.12 17.78
N ASN A 221 -10.63 18.69 17.97
CA ASN A 221 -11.89 17.97 17.83
C ASN A 221 -12.13 17.53 16.39
N GLN A 222 -12.70 16.33 16.23
CA GLN A 222 -13.07 15.75 14.92
C GLN A 222 -11.92 15.79 13.92
N SER A 223 -10.69 15.49 14.37
CA SER A 223 -9.49 15.54 13.55
C SER A 223 -8.83 14.17 13.49
N PHE A 224 -8.28 13.83 12.33
CA PHE A 224 -7.33 12.74 12.18
C PHE A 224 -5.92 13.33 12.24
N ILE A 225 -5.11 12.89 13.18
CA ILE A 225 -3.76 13.42 13.44
C ILE A 225 -2.73 12.37 13.02
N ILE A 226 -1.74 12.76 12.23
CA ILE A 226 -0.65 11.89 11.78
C ILE A 226 0.69 12.49 12.15
#